data_bbebe067e360d7ebf2494bfd8fca9442
#
_entry.id   bbebe067e360d7ebf2494bfd8fca9442
#
_cell.length_a   1.000
_cell.length_b   1.000
_cell.length_c   1.000
_cell.angle_alpha   90.00
_cell.angle_beta   90.00
_cell.angle_gamma   90.00
#
_symmetry.space_group_name_H-M   'P 1'
#
loop_
_entity.id
_entity.type
_entity.pdbx_description
1 polymer ?
#
loop_
_entity_poly.entity_id
_entity_poly.type
_entity_poly.pdbx_seq_one_letter_code
_entity_poly.pdbx_strand_id
1 'polypeptide(L)'
;MIDPSAPAVRLAIFTDFDGTLVELAETPDAVEMPRQLADQLVRTAEKLESALAIVTGRPVEDIDRYLDPIRLPVAGSHGAQRRRADGSFEDAGAAGIRIASEIAQFLEPLAMANPDLILEPKAGAVALHYRQAPQLAEDCRRAMEEAVAAVEGFTIVPGKMVFEARATGVDKGAAVRAFMLEEPFAGRIPVFLGDDTTDEDGFRAVQELGGVGIKLGEGDTSARMRIADIASVHALLRGLADAA
;
A
#
# COMPACT_ATOMS: atom_id res chain seq x y z
N MET A 1 26.82 26.49 -11.76
CA MET A 1 27.13 25.72 -12.99
C MET A 1 26.79 24.25 -12.69
N ILE A 2 25.88 23.63 -13.47
CA ILE A 2 25.59 22.20 -13.35
C ILE A 2 26.73 21.47 -14.04
N ASP A 3 27.34 20.51 -13.35
CA ASP A 3 28.40 19.67 -13.92
C ASP A 3 27.75 18.76 -15.00
N PRO A 4 28.11 18.93 -16.29
CA PRO A 4 27.54 18.14 -17.38
C PRO A 4 27.98 16.65 -17.34
N SER A 5 28.94 16.29 -16.49
CA SER A 5 29.39 14.91 -16.29
C SER A 5 28.68 14.21 -15.14
N ALA A 6 27.81 14.90 -14.39
CA ALA A 6 27.01 14.28 -13.36
C ALA A 6 26.02 13.28 -13.99
N PRO A 7 25.91 12.05 -13.44
CA PRO A 7 24.95 11.09 -13.96
C PRO A 7 23.55 11.68 -13.91
N ALA A 8 22.79 11.51 -14.98
CA ALA A 8 21.40 11.95 -15.03
C ALA A 8 20.62 11.32 -13.88
N VAL A 9 19.86 12.15 -13.15
CA VAL A 9 19.00 11.66 -12.06
C VAL A 9 17.92 10.76 -12.66
N ARG A 10 17.93 9.49 -12.27
CA ARG A 10 16.90 8.52 -12.68
C ARG A 10 15.90 8.36 -11.53
N LEU A 11 14.63 8.61 -11.81
CA LEU A 11 13.55 8.51 -10.84
C LEU A 11 12.85 7.15 -10.94
N ALA A 12 12.36 6.66 -9.80
CA ALA A 12 11.37 5.62 -9.68
C ALA A 12 10.10 6.23 -9.05
N ILE A 13 8.98 6.15 -9.73
CA ILE A 13 7.73 6.78 -9.27
C ILE A 13 6.79 5.71 -8.73
N PHE A 14 6.32 5.92 -7.53
CA PHE A 14 5.27 5.16 -6.86
C PHE A 14 4.09 6.08 -6.60
N THR A 15 2.89 5.64 -6.90
CA THR A 15 1.70 6.44 -6.69
C THR A 15 0.58 5.60 -6.11
N ASP A 16 -0.13 6.13 -5.13
CA ASP A 16 -1.42 5.58 -4.77
C ASP A 16 -2.43 5.82 -5.91
N PHE A 17 -3.60 5.20 -5.84
CA PHE A 17 -4.63 5.24 -6.85
C PHE A 17 -5.81 6.12 -6.43
N ASP A 18 -6.56 5.71 -5.40
CA ASP A 18 -7.75 6.39 -4.93
C ASP A 18 -7.40 7.66 -4.14
N GLY A 19 -7.98 8.79 -4.48
CA GLY A 19 -7.64 10.08 -3.85
C GLY A 19 -6.35 10.70 -4.37
N THR A 20 -5.55 9.96 -5.17
CA THR A 20 -4.26 10.43 -5.69
C THR A 20 -4.23 10.52 -7.21
N LEU A 21 -4.53 9.44 -7.92
CA LEU A 21 -4.66 9.41 -9.39
C LEU A 21 -6.09 9.70 -9.83
N VAL A 22 -7.07 9.25 -9.08
CA VAL A 22 -8.51 9.41 -9.34
C VAL A 22 -9.21 9.95 -8.10
N GLU A 23 -10.34 10.63 -8.31
CA GLU A 23 -11.17 11.12 -7.21
C GLU A 23 -11.76 9.95 -6.39
N LEU A 24 -11.92 10.20 -5.09
CA LEU A 24 -12.64 9.28 -4.22
C LEU A 24 -14.10 9.23 -4.63
N ALA A 25 -14.65 8.04 -4.80
CA ALA A 25 -16.07 7.81 -5.09
C ALA A 25 -16.82 7.27 -3.86
N GLU A 26 -18.14 7.39 -3.85
CA GLU A 26 -18.97 6.88 -2.74
C GLU A 26 -18.86 5.36 -2.57
N THR A 27 -18.62 4.64 -3.67
CA THR A 27 -18.37 3.19 -3.66
C THR A 27 -17.14 2.86 -4.51
N PRO A 28 -16.40 1.78 -4.19
CA PRO A 28 -15.22 1.38 -4.96
C PRO A 28 -15.48 1.19 -6.45
N ASP A 29 -16.67 0.71 -6.83
CA ASP A 29 -17.04 0.44 -8.22
C ASP A 29 -17.49 1.71 -8.98
N ALA A 30 -17.73 2.82 -8.29
CA ALA A 30 -18.16 4.09 -8.89
C ALA A 30 -16.97 5.00 -9.30
N VAL A 31 -15.74 4.54 -9.12
CA VAL A 31 -14.56 5.29 -9.54
C VAL A 31 -14.47 5.33 -11.05
N GLU A 32 -14.33 6.52 -11.59
CA GLU A 32 -14.13 6.76 -13.03
C GLU A 32 -12.65 7.10 -13.31
N MET A 33 -12.03 6.33 -14.17
CA MET A 33 -10.68 6.64 -14.64
C MET A 33 -10.73 7.29 -16.04
N PRO A 34 -10.30 8.54 -16.20
CA PRO A 34 -10.23 9.17 -17.49
C PRO A 34 -9.26 8.44 -18.44
N ARG A 35 -9.68 8.15 -19.68
CA ARG A 35 -8.80 7.50 -20.68
C ARG A 35 -7.48 8.26 -20.89
N GLN A 36 -7.51 9.59 -20.84
CA GLN A 36 -6.33 10.44 -20.95
C GLN A 36 -5.31 10.18 -19.84
N LEU A 37 -5.76 9.79 -18.64
CA LEU A 37 -4.88 9.43 -17.53
C LEU A 37 -4.15 8.10 -17.81
N ALA A 38 -4.84 7.10 -18.37
CA ALA A 38 -4.22 5.85 -18.77
C ALA A 38 -3.10 6.07 -19.80
N ASP A 39 -3.37 6.84 -20.85
CA ASP A 39 -2.38 7.22 -21.86
C ASP A 39 -1.19 8.00 -21.26
N GLN A 40 -1.47 8.84 -20.29
CA GLN A 40 -0.44 9.61 -19.58
C GLN A 40 0.46 8.71 -18.73
N LEU A 41 -0.10 7.74 -17.99
CA LEU A 41 0.66 6.78 -17.21
C LEU A 41 1.59 5.94 -18.10
N VAL A 42 1.11 5.52 -19.28
CA VAL A 42 1.95 4.82 -20.27
C VAL A 42 3.14 5.66 -20.67
N ARG A 43 2.91 6.89 -21.12
CA ARG A 43 4.00 7.79 -21.56
C ARG A 43 4.98 8.08 -20.42
N THR A 44 4.47 8.28 -19.20
CA THR A 44 5.33 8.47 -18.03
C THR A 44 6.16 7.23 -17.75
N ALA A 45 5.55 6.02 -17.82
CA ALA A 45 6.25 4.77 -17.63
C ALA A 45 7.34 4.53 -18.69
N GLU A 46 7.02 4.81 -19.98
CA GLU A 46 8.00 4.74 -21.08
C GLU A 46 9.20 5.65 -20.81
N LYS A 47 8.95 6.91 -20.41
CA LYS A 47 10.00 7.88 -20.11
C LYS A 47 10.86 7.48 -18.90
N LEU A 48 10.26 6.82 -17.94
CA LEU A 48 10.93 6.28 -16.75
C LEU A 48 11.49 4.86 -16.98
N GLU A 49 11.56 4.38 -18.22
CA GLU A 49 12.05 3.04 -18.53
C GLU A 49 11.32 1.96 -17.71
N SER A 50 10.01 2.08 -17.57
CA SER A 50 9.10 1.24 -16.78
C SER A 50 9.24 1.35 -15.25
N ALA A 51 9.97 2.33 -14.71
CA ALA A 51 10.09 2.57 -13.27
C ALA A 51 8.94 3.42 -12.71
N LEU A 52 7.70 3.05 -13.04
CA LEU A 52 6.45 3.58 -12.50
C LEU A 52 5.62 2.42 -11.95
N ALA A 53 5.20 2.49 -10.69
CA ALA A 53 4.33 1.49 -10.07
C ALA A 53 3.15 2.15 -9.36
N ILE A 54 1.99 1.49 -9.40
CA ILE A 54 0.83 1.83 -8.58
C ILE A 54 0.90 1.01 -7.28
N VAL A 55 0.70 1.67 -6.13
CA VAL A 55 0.75 1.04 -4.80
C VAL A 55 -0.54 1.39 -4.05
N THR A 56 -1.49 0.47 -3.99
CA THR A 56 -2.88 0.75 -3.64
C THR A 56 -3.48 -0.27 -2.66
N GLY A 57 -4.54 0.12 -1.98
CA GLY A 57 -5.40 -0.80 -1.21
C GLY A 57 -6.27 -1.71 -2.08
N ARG A 58 -6.47 -1.36 -3.36
CA ARG A 58 -7.25 -2.20 -4.29
C ARG A 58 -6.52 -3.48 -4.66
N PRO A 59 -7.23 -4.58 -4.94
CA PRO A 59 -6.65 -5.75 -5.60
C PRO A 59 -6.04 -5.39 -6.97
N VAL A 60 -5.00 -6.10 -7.38
CA VAL A 60 -4.35 -5.89 -8.69
C VAL A 60 -5.35 -6.04 -9.86
N GLU A 61 -6.30 -6.97 -9.73
CA GLU A 61 -7.36 -7.19 -10.73
C GLU A 61 -8.23 -5.96 -10.95
N ASP A 62 -8.53 -5.18 -9.90
CA ASP A 62 -9.30 -3.95 -10.02
C ASP A 62 -8.53 -2.88 -10.82
N ILE A 63 -7.25 -2.70 -10.52
CA ILE A 63 -6.39 -1.79 -11.29
C ILE A 63 -6.31 -2.22 -12.75
N ASP A 64 -6.25 -3.52 -13.02
CA ASP A 64 -6.26 -4.06 -14.38
C ASP A 64 -7.52 -3.73 -15.17
N ARG A 65 -8.69 -3.70 -14.50
CA ARG A 65 -9.95 -3.29 -15.16
C ARG A 65 -9.93 -1.82 -15.56
N TYR A 66 -9.36 -0.96 -14.73
CA TYR A 66 -9.27 0.48 -15.04
C TYR A 66 -8.24 0.78 -16.12
N LEU A 67 -7.16 0.01 -16.21
CA LEU A 67 -6.06 0.24 -17.13
C LEU A 67 -6.16 -0.55 -18.45
N ASP A 68 -7.12 -1.47 -18.59
CA ASP A 68 -7.19 -2.38 -19.74
C ASP A 68 -7.03 -1.68 -21.10
N PRO A 69 -6.13 -2.14 -21.98
CA PRO A 69 -5.28 -3.34 -21.91
C PRO A 69 -3.88 -3.13 -21.30
N ILE A 70 -3.62 -1.99 -20.69
CA ILE A 70 -2.32 -1.60 -20.13
C ILE A 70 -1.99 -2.44 -18.87
N ARG A 71 -0.71 -2.82 -18.74
CA ARG A 71 -0.21 -3.53 -17.58
C ARG A 71 1.02 -2.82 -17.02
N LEU A 72 0.84 -2.14 -15.88
CA LEU A 72 1.91 -1.51 -15.12
C LEU A 72 2.35 -2.41 -13.96
N PRO A 73 3.54 -2.20 -13.39
CA PRO A 73 3.86 -2.71 -12.06
C PRO A 73 2.84 -2.21 -11.04
N VAL A 74 2.31 -3.12 -10.22
CA VAL A 74 1.28 -2.81 -9.21
C VAL A 74 1.57 -3.56 -7.92
N ALA A 75 1.49 -2.87 -6.79
CA ALA A 75 1.30 -3.49 -5.48
C ALA A 75 -0.14 -3.22 -5.04
N GLY A 76 -0.96 -4.26 -5.05
CA GLY A 76 -2.36 -4.25 -4.63
C GLY A 76 -2.56 -4.76 -3.21
N SER A 77 -3.78 -4.57 -2.66
CA SER A 77 -4.13 -5.01 -1.31
C SER A 77 -3.11 -4.56 -0.26
N HIS A 78 -2.71 -3.28 -0.32
CA HIS A 78 -1.68 -2.65 0.52
C HIS A 78 -0.30 -3.32 0.46
N GLY A 79 0.03 -4.03 -0.62
CA GLY A 79 1.31 -4.72 -0.80
C GLY A 79 1.23 -6.25 -0.65
N ALA A 80 0.05 -6.81 -0.30
CA ALA A 80 -0.15 -8.26 -0.24
C ALA A 80 -0.06 -8.93 -1.62
N GLN A 81 -0.43 -8.22 -2.67
CA GLN A 81 -0.31 -8.63 -4.06
C GLN A 81 0.72 -7.76 -4.77
N ARG A 82 1.59 -8.35 -5.58
CA ARG A 82 2.58 -7.59 -6.33
C ARG A 82 2.80 -8.16 -7.72
N ARG A 83 2.54 -7.33 -8.74
CA ARG A 83 2.96 -7.60 -10.12
C ARG A 83 4.20 -6.76 -10.42
N ARG A 84 5.27 -7.44 -10.81
CA ARG A 84 6.54 -6.83 -11.20
C ARG A 84 6.50 -6.27 -12.61
N ALA A 85 7.55 -5.54 -12.99
CA ALA A 85 7.68 -4.97 -14.34
C ALA A 85 7.82 -6.05 -15.43
N ASP A 86 8.33 -7.23 -15.11
CA ASP A 86 8.42 -8.39 -16.02
C ASP A 86 7.10 -9.16 -16.15
N GLY A 87 6.05 -8.73 -15.44
CA GLY A 87 4.74 -9.36 -15.42
C GLY A 87 4.61 -10.53 -14.42
N SER A 88 5.68 -10.94 -13.75
CA SER A 88 5.59 -11.95 -12.69
C SER A 88 4.72 -11.46 -11.54
N PHE A 89 3.94 -12.37 -10.94
CA PHE A 89 2.95 -12.05 -9.93
C PHE A 89 3.19 -12.83 -8.64
N GLU A 90 3.15 -12.11 -7.53
CA GLU A 90 3.21 -12.66 -6.18
C GLU A 90 1.93 -12.31 -5.43
N ASP A 91 1.37 -13.30 -4.74
CA ASP A 91 0.21 -13.11 -3.86
C ASP A 91 0.53 -13.67 -2.46
N ALA A 92 1.05 -12.80 -1.61
CA ALA A 92 1.23 -13.11 -0.20
C ALA A 92 -0.12 -13.09 0.56
N GLY A 93 -1.16 -12.51 -0.05
CA GLY A 93 -2.48 -12.41 0.55
C GLY A 93 -3.12 -13.78 0.75
N ALA A 94 -2.94 -14.72 -0.18
CA ALA A 94 -3.48 -16.08 -0.04
C ALA A 94 -2.87 -16.82 1.17
N ALA A 95 -1.55 -16.70 1.37
CA ALA A 95 -0.88 -17.25 2.55
C ALA A 95 -1.32 -16.50 3.82
N GLY A 96 -1.42 -15.17 3.77
CA GLY A 96 -1.89 -14.33 4.86
C GLY A 96 -3.33 -14.65 5.27
N ILE A 97 -4.23 -14.89 4.32
CA ILE A 97 -5.63 -15.29 4.60
C ILE A 97 -5.67 -16.62 5.34
N ARG A 98 -4.86 -17.61 4.91
CA ARG A 98 -4.81 -18.90 5.58
C ARG A 98 -4.32 -18.76 7.02
N ILE A 99 -3.23 -18.03 7.24
CA ILE A 99 -2.67 -17.81 8.59
C ILE A 99 -3.63 -17.00 9.45
N ALA A 100 -4.27 -15.95 8.93
CA ALA A 100 -5.30 -15.21 9.64
C ALA A 100 -6.47 -16.11 10.07
N SER A 101 -6.87 -17.08 9.22
CA SER A 101 -7.88 -18.07 9.56
C SER A 101 -7.43 -19.01 10.69
N GLU A 102 -6.15 -19.42 10.70
CA GLU A 102 -5.58 -20.22 11.79
C GLU A 102 -5.59 -19.45 13.12
N ILE A 103 -5.21 -18.16 13.10
CA ILE A 103 -5.29 -17.27 14.26
C ILE A 103 -6.74 -17.10 14.72
N ALA A 104 -7.68 -16.87 13.79
CA ALA A 104 -9.10 -16.74 14.13
C ALA A 104 -9.64 -18.01 14.81
N GLN A 105 -9.32 -19.20 14.30
CA GLN A 105 -9.68 -20.48 14.89
C GLN A 105 -9.12 -20.66 16.31
N PHE A 106 -7.90 -20.19 16.56
CA PHE A 106 -7.31 -20.20 17.90
C PHE A 106 -8.07 -19.30 18.88
N LEU A 107 -8.54 -18.13 18.42
CA LEU A 107 -9.26 -17.15 19.25
C LEU A 107 -10.75 -17.47 19.43
N GLU A 108 -11.33 -18.30 18.56
CA GLU A 108 -12.75 -18.64 18.55
C GLU A 108 -13.29 -19.17 19.91
N PRO A 109 -12.59 -20.07 20.64
CA PRO A 109 -13.05 -20.54 21.94
C PRO A 109 -13.19 -19.41 22.97
N LEU A 110 -12.28 -18.43 22.97
CA LEU A 110 -12.37 -17.26 23.87
C LEU A 110 -13.57 -16.38 23.50
N ALA A 111 -13.80 -16.12 22.22
CA ALA A 111 -14.91 -15.33 21.74
C ALA A 111 -16.26 -16.03 22.00
N MET A 112 -16.35 -17.35 21.78
CA MET A 112 -17.55 -18.13 22.07
C MET A 112 -17.91 -18.18 23.57
N ALA A 113 -16.90 -18.22 24.44
CA ALA A 113 -17.10 -18.18 25.90
C ALA A 113 -17.53 -16.80 26.41
N ASN A 114 -17.34 -15.74 25.64
CA ASN A 114 -17.60 -14.35 26.01
C ASN A 114 -18.36 -13.62 24.88
N PRO A 115 -19.70 -13.63 24.87
CA PRO A 115 -20.51 -13.07 23.79
C PRO A 115 -20.33 -11.57 23.53
N ASP A 116 -19.75 -10.83 24.48
CA ASP A 116 -19.43 -9.40 24.35
C ASP A 116 -18.10 -9.15 23.61
N LEU A 117 -17.34 -10.20 23.28
CA LEU A 117 -16.18 -10.12 22.40
C LEU A 117 -16.64 -10.30 20.95
N ILE A 118 -16.06 -9.52 20.05
CA ILE A 118 -16.32 -9.66 18.61
C ILE A 118 -15.02 -10.07 17.93
N LEU A 119 -15.01 -11.28 17.38
CA LEU A 119 -13.93 -11.76 16.53
C LEU A 119 -14.29 -11.45 15.07
N GLU A 120 -13.48 -10.62 14.42
CA GLU A 120 -13.69 -10.16 13.04
C GLU A 120 -12.56 -10.66 12.13
N PRO A 121 -12.78 -11.73 11.34
CA PRO A 121 -11.85 -12.14 10.30
C PRO A 121 -11.85 -11.13 9.14
N LYS A 122 -10.63 -10.80 8.66
CA LYS A 122 -10.41 -9.91 7.51
C LYS A 122 -9.50 -10.61 6.49
N ALA A 123 -9.41 -10.08 5.27
CA ALA A 123 -8.46 -10.58 4.28
C ALA A 123 -7.02 -10.32 4.76
N GLY A 124 -6.33 -11.39 5.21
CA GLY A 124 -4.95 -11.31 5.71
C GLY A 124 -4.78 -10.69 7.10
N ALA A 125 -5.86 -10.53 7.87
CA ALA A 125 -5.84 -10.05 9.24
C ALA A 125 -6.98 -10.63 10.07
N VAL A 126 -6.90 -10.53 11.40
CA VAL A 126 -8.01 -10.84 12.31
C VAL A 126 -8.02 -9.86 13.47
N ALA A 127 -9.19 -9.31 13.78
CA ALA A 127 -9.37 -8.39 14.88
C ALA A 127 -10.21 -9.00 16.00
N LEU A 128 -9.79 -8.81 17.27
CA LEU A 128 -10.51 -9.19 18.47
C LEU A 128 -10.89 -7.91 19.23
N HIS A 129 -12.17 -7.56 19.14
CA HIS A 129 -12.73 -6.38 19.80
C HIS A 129 -13.21 -6.73 21.21
N TYR A 130 -12.82 -5.93 22.18
CA TYR A 130 -13.23 -6.08 23.60
C TYR A 130 -13.92 -4.82 24.12
N ARG A 131 -14.47 -3.98 23.23
CA ARG A 131 -15.14 -2.72 23.61
C ARG A 131 -16.32 -2.93 24.57
N GLN A 132 -17.07 -4.00 24.40
CA GLN A 132 -18.22 -4.33 25.23
C GLN A 132 -17.83 -5.15 26.49
N ALA A 133 -16.58 -5.62 26.55
CA ALA A 133 -16.01 -6.38 27.67
C ALA A 133 -14.60 -5.87 28.05
N PRO A 134 -14.44 -4.59 28.47
CA PRO A 134 -13.14 -4.00 28.71
C PRO A 134 -12.33 -4.69 29.84
N GLN A 135 -13.01 -5.39 30.74
CA GLN A 135 -12.39 -6.21 31.80
C GLN A 135 -11.61 -7.41 31.25
N LEU A 136 -11.89 -7.84 30.02
CA LEU A 136 -11.22 -8.95 29.34
C LEU A 136 -10.01 -8.49 28.50
N ALA A 137 -9.61 -7.23 28.57
CA ALA A 137 -8.52 -6.69 27.74
C ALA A 137 -7.23 -7.51 27.87
N GLU A 138 -6.86 -7.91 29.09
CA GLU A 138 -5.64 -8.68 29.34
C GLU A 138 -5.74 -10.13 28.84
N ASP A 139 -6.91 -10.76 28.98
CA ASP A 139 -7.16 -12.09 28.41
C ASP A 139 -7.13 -12.07 26.88
N CYS A 140 -7.73 -11.05 26.27
CA CYS A 140 -7.67 -10.84 24.81
C CYS A 140 -6.23 -10.60 24.32
N ARG A 141 -5.45 -9.79 25.05
CA ARG A 141 -4.05 -9.52 24.72
C ARG A 141 -3.24 -10.82 24.74
N ARG A 142 -3.33 -11.58 25.83
CA ARG A 142 -2.61 -12.84 26.01
C ARG A 142 -2.99 -13.86 24.94
N ALA A 143 -4.28 -14.06 24.68
CA ALA A 143 -4.76 -14.99 23.65
C ALA A 143 -4.25 -14.60 22.26
N MET A 144 -4.26 -13.31 21.94
CA MET A 144 -3.73 -12.80 20.67
C MET A 144 -2.21 -13.01 20.55
N GLU A 145 -1.46 -12.77 21.63
CA GLU A 145 -0.01 -13.02 21.69
C GLU A 145 0.32 -14.50 21.48
N GLU A 146 -0.42 -15.41 22.15
CA GLU A 146 -0.25 -16.85 21.98
C GLU A 146 -0.57 -17.30 20.55
N ALA A 147 -1.66 -16.79 19.97
CA ALA A 147 -2.06 -17.10 18.59
C ALA A 147 -1.01 -16.65 17.57
N VAL A 148 -0.50 -15.42 17.71
CA VAL A 148 0.51 -14.85 16.81
C VAL A 148 1.87 -15.51 17.00
N ALA A 149 2.25 -15.89 18.22
CA ALA A 149 3.50 -16.60 18.49
C ALA A 149 3.55 -18.00 17.86
N ALA A 150 2.40 -18.60 17.57
CA ALA A 150 2.29 -19.93 16.95
C ALA A 150 2.47 -19.90 15.41
N VAL A 151 2.52 -18.72 14.79
CA VAL A 151 2.63 -18.53 13.34
C VAL A 151 3.79 -17.60 12.99
N GLU A 152 4.29 -17.71 11.76
CA GLU A 152 5.30 -16.77 11.26
C GLU A 152 4.66 -15.67 10.40
N GLY A 153 5.30 -14.51 10.37
CA GLY A 153 4.92 -13.42 9.47
C GLY A 153 3.69 -12.63 9.90
N PHE A 154 3.31 -12.67 11.18
CA PHE A 154 2.22 -11.85 11.73
C PHE A 154 2.72 -11.02 12.92
N THR A 155 2.06 -9.88 13.13
CA THR A 155 2.31 -8.98 14.25
C THR A 155 0.99 -8.49 14.84
N ILE A 156 1.02 -8.09 16.11
CA ILE A 156 -0.13 -7.52 16.80
C ILE A 156 -0.07 -5.99 16.70
N VAL A 157 -1.16 -5.39 16.24
CA VAL A 157 -1.35 -3.94 16.23
C VAL A 157 -2.44 -3.60 17.24
N PRO A 158 -2.11 -2.92 18.33
CA PRO A 158 -3.10 -2.46 19.28
C PRO A 158 -3.89 -1.29 18.72
N GLY A 159 -5.23 -1.33 18.87
CA GLY A 159 -6.13 -0.25 18.53
C GLY A 159 -6.98 0.19 19.71
N LYS A 160 -7.98 1.07 19.46
CA LYS A 160 -8.89 1.54 20.51
C LYS A 160 -9.90 0.45 20.86
N MET A 161 -9.63 -0.30 21.94
CA MET A 161 -10.44 -1.44 22.43
C MET A 161 -10.48 -2.62 21.45
N VAL A 162 -9.38 -2.85 20.75
CA VAL A 162 -9.18 -3.95 19.80
C VAL A 162 -7.71 -4.36 19.74
N PHE A 163 -7.44 -5.64 19.57
CA PHE A 163 -6.16 -6.16 19.10
C PHE A 163 -6.35 -6.74 17.71
N GLU A 164 -5.50 -6.35 16.76
CA GLU A 164 -5.52 -6.86 15.40
C GLU A 164 -4.20 -7.60 15.10
N ALA A 165 -4.30 -8.87 14.73
CA ALA A 165 -3.19 -9.60 14.13
C ALA A 165 -3.21 -9.38 12.61
N ARG A 166 -2.08 -8.93 12.04
CA ARG A 166 -1.93 -8.73 10.61
C ARG A 166 -0.57 -9.21 10.11
N ALA A 167 -0.49 -9.54 8.83
CA ALA A 167 0.75 -9.96 8.21
C ALA A 167 1.83 -8.87 8.35
N THR A 168 3.04 -9.27 8.75
CA THR A 168 4.21 -8.39 8.80
C THR A 168 4.73 -8.13 7.40
N GLY A 169 5.23 -6.91 7.18
CA GLY A 169 5.82 -6.56 5.88
C GLY A 169 4.80 -6.44 4.75
N VAL A 170 3.51 -6.38 5.08
CA VAL A 170 2.43 -6.09 4.12
C VAL A 170 1.92 -4.69 4.41
N ASP A 171 2.59 -3.72 3.82
CA ASP A 171 2.23 -2.31 3.79
C ASP A 171 2.80 -1.64 2.53
N LYS A 172 2.36 -0.43 2.22
CA LYS A 172 2.81 0.30 1.02
C LYS A 172 4.31 0.58 1.03
N GLY A 173 4.92 0.75 2.21
CA GLY A 173 6.36 0.94 2.35
C GLY A 173 7.17 -0.33 2.06
N ALA A 174 6.70 -1.48 2.54
CA ALA A 174 7.31 -2.78 2.23
C ALA A 174 7.26 -3.08 0.73
N ALA A 175 6.13 -2.78 0.07
CA ALA A 175 5.99 -2.91 -1.38
C ALA A 175 7.00 -2.02 -2.14
N VAL A 176 7.16 -0.76 -1.73
CA VAL A 176 8.16 0.14 -2.30
C VAL A 176 9.57 -0.41 -2.13
N ARG A 177 9.95 -0.84 -0.91
CA ARG A 177 11.28 -1.43 -0.67
C ARG A 177 11.53 -2.64 -1.55
N ALA A 178 10.51 -3.50 -1.74
CA ALA A 178 10.62 -4.67 -2.60
C ALA A 178 10.84 -4.30 -4.07
N PHE A 179 10.10 -3.33 -4.61
CA PHE A 179 10.33 -2.81 -5.96
C PHE A 179 11.74 -2.22 -6.12
N MET A 180 12.22 -1.46 -5.14
CA MET A 180 13.53 -0.82 -5.20
C MET A 180 14.72 -1.79 -5.19
N LEU A 181 14.50 -3.08 -4.89
CA LEU A 181 15.50 -4.15 -5.02
C LEU A 181 15.55 -4.77 -6.43
N GLU A 182 14.65 -4.41 -7.33
CA GLU A 182 14.43 -5.04 -8.62
C GLU A 182 14.54 -4.04 -9.77
N GLU A 183 14.98 -4.51 -10.94
CA GLU A 183 14.87 -3.72 -12.16
C GLU A 183 13.39 -3.58 -12.57
N PRO A 184 12.97 -2.42 -13.08
CA PRO A 184 13.78 -1.25 -13.45
C PRO A 184 13.96 -0.20 -12.34
N PHE A 185 13.54 -0.46 -11.12
CA PHE A 185 13.52 0.51 -10.00
C PHE A 185 14.88 0.62 -9.29
N ALA A 186 15.67 -0.44 -9.31
CA ALA A 186 16.96 -0.51 -8.60
C ALA A 186 17.90 0.63 -8.98
N GLY A 187 18.55 1.23 -7.96
CA GLY A 187 19.52 2.32 -8.15
C GLY A 187 18.93 3.67 -8.55
N ARG A 188 17.59 3.82 -8.58
CA ARG A 188 16.89 5.08 -8.86
C ARG A 188 16.56 5.82 -7.57
N ILE A 189 16.20 7.11 -7.70
CA ILE A 189 15.68 7.90 -6.58
C ILE A 189 14.18 7.70 -6.52
N PRO A 190 13.64 7.10 -5.43
CA PRO A 190 12.21 6.84 -5.33
C PRO A 190 11.41 8.09 -4.94
N VAL A 191 10.25 8.24 -5.56
CA VAL A 191 9.25 9.25 -5.21
C VAL A 191 7.93 8.55 -4.98
N PHE A 192 7.25 8.87 -3.88
CA PHE A 192 5.92 8.33 -3.57
C PHE A 192 4.89 9.46 -3.49
N LEU A 193 3.78 9.29 -4.22
CA LEU A 193 2.63 10.19 -4.24
C LEU A 193 1.45 9.51 -3.54
N GLY A 194 0.81 10.18 -2.57
CA GLY A 194 -0.31 9.61 -1.83
C GLY A 194 -1.08 10.66 -1.02
N ASP A 195 -2.32 10.33 -0.62
CA ASP A 195 -3.22 11.24 0.09
C ASP A 195 -3.69 10.74 1.46
N ASP A 196 -3.56 9.44 1.77
CA ASP A 196 -4.13 8.80 2.94
C ASP A 196 -3.08 8.39 4.00
N THR A 197 -3.58 7.95 5.14
CA THR A 197 -2.79 7.47 6.28
C THR A 197 -1.96 6.23 5.91
N THR A 198 -2.47 5.37 5.04
CA THR A 198 -1.73 4.17 4.57
C THR A 198 -0.53 4.50 3.69
N ASP A 199 -0.47 5.71 3.12
CA ASP A 199 0.64 6.21 2.32
C ASP A 199 1.83 6.66 3.17
N GLU A 200 1.61 6.89 4.47
CA GLU A 200 2.67 7.28 5.39
C GLU A 200 3.79 6.23 5.47
N ASP A 201 3.46 4.94 5.32
CA ASP A 201 4.45 3.87 5.21
C ASP A 201 5.27 4.00 3.92
N GLY A 202 4.62 4.35 2.81
CA GLY A 202 5.27 4.65 1.53
C GLY A 202 6.19 5.87 1.61
N PHE A 203 5.71 6.98 2.21
CA PHE A 203 6.52 8.19 2.39
C PHE A 203 7.78 7.92 3.22
N ARG A 204 7.65 7.20 4.34
CA ARG A 204 8.79 6.81 5.17
C ARG A 204 9.79 5.96 4.38
N ALA A 205 9.30 4.94 3.66
CA ALA A 205 10.13 4.04 2.89
C ALA A 205 10.97 4.76 1.82
N VAL A 206 10.35 5.62 0.98
CA VAL A 206 11.09 6.35 -0.05
C VAL A 206 12.11 7.31 0.56
N GLN A 207 11.80 7.95 1.69
CA GLN A 207 12.67 8.90 2.36
C GLN A 207 13.87 8.23 3.04
N GLU A 208 13.69 7.03 3.59
CA GLU A 208 14.79 6.18 4.09
C GLU A 208 15.74 5.75 2.97
N LEU A 209 15.20 5.57 1.76
CA LEU A 209 15.96 5.23 0.54
C LEU A 209 16.56 6.46 -0.16
N GLY A 210 16.52 7.64 0.48
CA GLY A 210 17.08 8.87 -0.08
C GLY A 210 16.19 9.60 -1.07
N GLY A 211 14.93 9.20 -1.19
CA GLY A 211 13.92 9.79 -2.07
C GLY A 211 13.00 10.78 -1.38
N VAL A 212 11.81 10.99 -1.95
CA VAL A 212 10.85 12.02 -1.55
C VAL A 212 9.44 11.47 -1.47
N GLY A 213 8.79 11.60 -0.30
CA GLY A 213 7.35 11.46 -0.13
C GLY A 213 6.65 12.78 -0.46
N ILE A 214 5.57 12.72 -1.22
CA ILE A 214 4.74 13.86 -1.63
C ILE A 214 3.30 13.58 -1.20
N LYS A 215 2.84 14.28 -0.16
CA LYS A 215 1.47 14.20 0.34
C LYS A 215 0.54 15.05 -0.53
N LEU A 216 -0.58 14.49 -0.93
CA LEU A 216 -1.69 15.21 -1.53
C LEU A 216 -2.63 15.72 -0.44
N GLY A 217 -3.04 16.97 -0.55
CA GLY A 217 -4.02 17.59 0.37
C GLY A 217 -3.46 17.92 1.76
N GLU A 218 -4.36 18.19 2.71
CA GLU A 218 -4.07 18.66 4.06
C GLU A 218 -3.81 17.50 5.05
N GLY A 219 -3.60 17.83 6.32
CA GLY A 219 -3.40 16.88 7.42
C GLY A 219 -1.94 16.63 7.78
N ASP A 220 -1.72 15.96 8.92
CA ASP A 220 -0.39 15.58 9.39
C ASP A 220 0.24 14.54 8.47
N THR A 221 1.55 14.66 8.24
CA THR A 221 2.26 13.73 7.35
C THR A 221 3.75 13.69 7.63
N SER A 222 4.37 12.54 7.39
CA SER A 222 5.81 12.35 7.35
C SER A 222 6.43 12.73 5.99
N ALA A 223 5.61 12.97 4.95
CA ALA A 223 6.08 13.38 3.65
C ALA A 223 6.83 14.71 3.69
N ARG A 224 7.94 14.83 2.94
CA ARG A 224 8.76 16.05 2.88
C ARG A 224 8.18 17.12 1.97
N MET A 225 7.32 16.75 1.06
CA MET A 225 6.68 17.67 0.12
C MET A 225 5.17 17.50 0.14
N ARG A 226 4.48 18.52 -0.37
CA ARG A 226 3.03 18.53 -0.48
C ARG A 226 2.61 19.14 -1.80
N ILE A 227 1.55 18.60 -2.38
CA ILE A 227 0.86 19.17 -3.54
C ILE A 227 -0.63 19.34 -3.22
N ALA A 228 -1.31 20.21 -3.94
CA ALA A 228 -2.63 20.67 -3.53
C ALA A 228 -3.75 19.66 -3.86
N ASP A 229 -3.72 19.07 -5.05
CA ASP A 229 -4.84 18.35 -5.64
C ASP A 229 -4.41 17.33 -6.70
N ILE A 230 -5.34 16.48 -7.12
CA ILE A 230 -5.15 15.46 -8.16
C ILE A 230 -4.70 16.09 -9.49
N ALA A 231 -5.19 17.28 -9.83
CA ALA A 231 -4.77 17.98 -11.04
C ALA A 231 -3.27 18.30 -11.01
N SER A 232 -2.72 18.60 -9.82
CA SER A 232 -1.28 18.82 -9.60
C SER A 232 -0.47 17.51 -9.76
N VAL A 233 -1.03 16.35 -9.31
CA VAL A 233 -0.42 15.03 -9.57
C VAL A 233 -0.35 14.77 -11.07
N HIS A 234 -1.45 14.98 -11.79
CA HIS A 234 -1.48 14.80 -13.25
C HIS A 234 -0.52 15.76 -13.96
N ALA A 235 -0.38 17.00 -13.47
CA ALA A 235 0.59 17.96 -14.04
C ALA A 235 2.04 17.50 -13.81
N LEU A 236 2.35 16.97 -12.63
CA LEU A 236 3.67 16.40 -12.33
C LEU A 236 4.00 15.22 -13.27
N LEU A 237 3.06 14.27 -13.43
CA LEU A 237 3.25 13.13 -14.32
C LEU A 237 3.42 13.55 -15.78
N ARG A 238 2.64 14.54 -16.24
CA ARG A 238 2.84 15.13 -17.60
C ARG A 238 4.23 15.75 -17.74
N GLY A 239 4.64 16.54 -16.76
CA GLY A 239 5.97 17.14 -16.76
C GLY A 239 7.09 16.11 -16.86
N LEU A 240 6.95 14.95 -16.19
CA LEU A 240 7.89 13.84 -16.27
C LEU A 240 7.88 13.18 -17.66
N ALA A 241 6.70 12.99 -18.25
CA ALA A 241 6.56 12.43 -19.61
C ALA A 241 7.14 13.34 -20.70
N ASP A 242 7.02 14.66 -20.53
CA ASP A 242 7.45 15.67 -21.50
C ASP A 242 8.89 16.15 -21.28
N ALA A 243 9.56 15.76 -20.18
CA ALA A 243 10.94 16.14 -19.91
C ALA A 243 11.90 15.60 -20.99
N ALA A 244 12.73 16.49 -21.57
CA ALA A 244 13.64 16.18 -22.67
C ALA A 244 14.80 15.27 -22.26
#